data_a8c6dbbec6cfaa0140a59291e0a8b235
#
_entry.id   a8c6dbbec6cfaa0140a59291e0a8b235
#
_cell.length_a   1.000
_cell.length_b   1.000
_cell.length_c   1.000
_cell.angle_alpha   90.00
_cell.angle_beta   90.00
_cell.angle_gamma   90.00
#
_symmetry.space_group_name_H-M   'P 1'
#
loop_
_entity.id
_entity.type
_entity.pdbx_description
1 polymer ?
#
loop_
_entity_poly.entity_id
_entity_poly.type
_entity_poly.pdbx_seq_one_letter_code
_entity_poly.pdbx_strand_id
1 'polypeptide(L)'
;MSAIFPKWTNRLPLLILICVLLISTALTAGIWYYLSPKYSRVGYQPIQPVSFSHATHADQLGIDCRYCHNAVEKSWYSNIPASSTCMNCHNQVLKDDARLALVRESAQGGNSIPWTQVHRVPDFVYFNH
;
A
#
# COMPACT_ATOMS: atom_id res chain seq x y z
N MET A 1 19.64 -6.43 -63.99
CA MET A 1 19.62 -5.24 -63.11
C MET A 1 20.10 -5.65 -61.70
N SER A 2 21.24 -5.11 -61.26
CA SER A 2 21.78 -5.39 -59.96
C SER A 2 20.88 -4.69 -58.92
N ALA A 3 20.41 -5.40 -57.90
CA ALA A 3 19.64 -4.81 -56.82
C ALA A 3 20.54 -3.82 -56.07
N ILE A 4 20.10 -2.57 -55.91
CA ILE A 4 20.83 -1.50 -55.23
C ILE A 4 21.00 -1.81 -53.73
N PHE A 5 20.04 -2.55 -53.16
CA PHE A 5 20.03 -2.89 -51.73
C PHE A 5 20.17 -4.39 -51.49
N PRO A 6 20.83 -4.82 -50.42
CA PRO A 6 20.93 -6.23 -50.07
C PRO A 6 19.56 -6.81 -49.70
N LYS A 7 19.34 -8.11 -49.90
CA LYS A 7 18.05 -8.81 -49.71
C LYS A 7 17.47 -8.67 -48.29
N TRP A 8 18.30 -8.46 -47.25
CA TRP A 8 17.85 -8.30 -45.88
C TRP A 8 17.05 -7.01 -45.65
N THR A 9 17.25 -5.96 -46.45
CA THR A 9 16.52 -4.70 -46.34
C THR A 9 15.02 -4.86 -46.54
N ASN A 10 14.58 -5.91 -47.23
CA ASN A 10 13.17 -6.21 -47.40
C ASN A 10 12.47 -6.60 -46.10
N ARG A 11 13.25 -7.01 -45.07
CA ARG A 11 12.73 -7.33 -43.73
C ARG A 11 12.67 -6.11 -42.80
N LEU A 12 13.35 -5.03 -43.15
CA LEU A 12 13.43 -3.80 -42.35
C LEU A 12 12.05 -3.21 -42.03
N PRO A 13 11.11 -3.06 -42.95
CA PRO A 13 9.80 -2.50 -42.65
C PRO A 13 9.05 -3.36 -41.62
N LEU A 14 9.13 -4.68 -41.75
CA LEU A 14 8.50 -5.59 -40.80
C LEU A 14 9.16 -5.51 -39.39
N LEU A 15 10.49 -5.45 -39.35
CA LEU A 15 11.22 -5.32 -38.08
C LEU A 15 10.91 -3.97 -37.39
N ILE A 16 10.86 -2.89 -38.15
CA ILE A 16 10.48 -1.57 -37.63
C ILE A 16 9.06 -1.62 -37.07
N LEU A 17 8.11 -2.20 -37.81
CA LEU A 17 6.74 -2.34 -37.34
C LEU A 17 6.66 -3.12 -36.01
N ILE A 18 7.35 -4.25 -35.94
CA ILE A 18 7.40 -5.05 -34.68
C ILE A 18 8.01 -4.26 -33.54
N CYS A 19 9.13 -3.57 -33.78
CA CYS A 19 9.77 -2.74 -32.76
C CYS A 19 8.83 -1.62 -32.26
N VAL A 20 8.16 -0.93 -33.18
CA VAL A 20 7.20 0.14 -32.82
C VAL A 20 6.04 -0.43 -32.00
N LEU A 21 5.49 -1.58 -32.37
CA LEU A 21 4.43 -2.23 -31.62
C LEU A 21 4.89 -2.65 -30.20
N LEU A 22 6.08 -3.23 -30.08
CA LEU A 22 6.63 -3.63 -28.78
C LEU A 22 6.89 -2.42 -27.88
N ILE A 23 7.50 -1.37 -28.43
CA ILE A 23 7.78 -0.14 -27.66
C ILE A 23 6.48 0.54 -27.25
N SER A 24 5.51 0.68 -28.15
CA SER A 24 4.22 1.30 -27.80
C SER A 24 3.46 0.51 -26.75
N THR A 25 3.47 -0.82 -26.84
CA THR A 25 2.83 -1.69 -25.84
C THR A 25 3.52 -1.56 -24.49
N ALA A 26 4.85 -1.59 -24.45
CA ALA A 26 5.62 -1.42 -23.22
C ALA A 26 5.38 -0.04 -22.59
N LEU A 27 5.35 1.02 -23.40
CA LEU A 27 5.07 2.38 -22.95
C LEU A 27 3.66 2.50 -22.35
N THR A 28 2.67 1.97 -23.05
CA THR A 28 1.27 1.97 -22.59
C THR A 28 1.11 1.20 -21.28
N ALA A 29 1.72 0.02 -21.19
CA ALA A 29 1.71 -0.78 -19.96
C ALA A 29 2.41 -0.06 -18.80
N GLY A 30 3.53 0.60 -19.07
CA GLY A 30 4.24 1.42 -18.08
C GLY A 30 3.39 2.57 -17.57
N ILE A 31 2.79 3.36 -18.45
CA ILE A 31 1.89 4.46 -18.09
C ILE A 31 0.71 3.96 -17.27
N TRP A 32 0.07 2.89 -17.73
CA TRP A 32 -1.04 2.28 -16.98
C TRP A 32 -0.63 1.87 -15.58
N TYR A 33 0.53 1.22 -15.43
CA TYR A 33 1.04 0.79 -14.13
C TYR A 33 1.28 1.99 -13.20
N TYR A 34 1.99 3.03 -13.67
CA TYR A 34 2.32 4.22 -12.86
C TYR A 34 1.10 5.07 -12.50
N LEU A 35 0.07 5.10 -13.34
CA LEU A 35 -1.18 5.82 -13.06
C LEU A 35 -2.21 4.96 -12.32
N SER A 36 -1.90 3.68 -12.06
CA SER A 36 -2.82 2.81 -11.33
C SER A 36 -3.01 3.26 -9.87
N PRO A 37 -4.19 3.06 -9.27
CA PRO A 37 -4.42 3.34 -7.84
C PRO A 37 -3.45 2.59 -6.92
N LYS A 38 -3.01 1.41 -7.32
CA LYS A 38 -2.03 0.61 -6.58
C LYS A 38 -0.67 1.32 -6.47
N TYR A 39 -0.21 1.97 -7.54
CA TYR A 39 1.07 2.69 -7.54
C TYR A 39 0.93 4.08 -6.92
N SER A 40 -0.05 4.87 -7.38
CA SER A 40 -0.30 6.23 -6.89
C SER A 40 -0.92 6.26 -5.49
N ARG A 41 -1.48 5.13 -5.03
CA ARG A 41 -2.20 5.00 -3.76
C ARG A 41 -3.48 5.85 -3.65
N VAL A 42 -3.88 6.54 -4.69
CA VAL A 42 -5.14 7.30 -4.72
C VAL A 42 -6.32 6.35 -4.76
N GLY A 43 -7.20 6.43 -3.75
CA GLY A 43 -8.35 5.53 -3.61
C GLY A 43 -7.99 4.06 -3.33
N TYR A 44 -6.72 3.78 -3.00
CA TYR A 44 -6.28 2.43 -2.68
C TYR A 44 -6.74 2.04 -1.27
N GLN A 45 -7.66 1.08 -1.18
CA GLN A 45 -8.22 0.56 0.07
C GLN A 45 -8.03 -0.96 0.13
N PRO A 46 -6.85 -1.44 0.50
CA PRO A 46 -6.60 -2.88 0.63
C PRO A 46 -7.37 -3.46 1.82
N ILE A 47 -7.71 -4.75 1.72
CA ILE A 47 -8.23 -5.50 2.86
C ILE A 47 -7.11 -5.62 3.89
N GLN A 48 -7.41 -5.20 5.12
CA GLN A 48 -6.49 -5.30 6.25
C GLN A 48 -6.66 -6.64 6.98
N PRO A 49 -5.60 -7.18 7.59
CA PRO A 49 -5.66 -8.43 8.35
C PRO A 49 -6.58 -8.34 9.58
N VAL A 50 -6.75 -7.15 10.12
CA VAL A 50 -7.72 -6.84 11.18
C VAL A 50 -8.62 -5.71 10.70
N SER A 51 -9.94 -5.90 10.78
CA SER A 51 -10.92 -4.90 10.38
C SER A 51 -11.02 -3.81 11.45
N PHE A 52 -10.07 -2.85 11.42
CA PHE A 52 -10.05 -1.72 12.33
C PHE A 52 -10.85 -0.54 11.76
N SER A 53 -11.69 0.07 12.59
CA SER A 53 -12.50 1.24 12.24
C SER A 53 -12.07 2.47 13.03
N HIS A 54 -11.44 3.45 12.38
CA HIS A 54 -11.17 4.76 12.98
C HIS A 54 -12.45 5.49 13.38
N ALA A 55 -13.51 5.39 12.57
CA ALA A 55 -14.80 6.00 12.89
C ALA A 55 -15.35 5.51 14.23
N THR A 56 -15.22 4.22 14.52
CA THR A 56 -15.68 3.69 15.81
C THR A 56 -14.81 4.19 16.96
N HIS A 57 -13.48 4.15 16.85
CA HIS A 57 -12.58 4.46 17.96
C HIS A 57 -12.41 5.97 18.19
N ALA A 58 -12.14 6.73 17.15
CA ALA A 58 -11.86 8.15 17.27
C ALA A 58 -13.11 9.03 17.25
N ASP A 59 -14.09 8.71 16.38
CA ASP A 59 -15.30 9.53 16.25
C ASP A 59 -16.37 9.16 17.30
N GLN A 60 -16.80 7.89 17.33
CA GLN A 60 -17.90 7.49 18.22
C GLN A 60 -17.47 7.35 19.70
N LEU A 61 -16.27 6.83 19.95
CA LEU A 61 -15.77 6.64 21.31
C LEU A 61 -14.93 7.82 21.82
N GLY A 62 -14.54 8.76 20.95
CA GLY A 62 -13.77 9.94 21.32
C GLY A 62 -12.35 9.65 21.81
N ILE A 63 -11.74 8.52 21.41
CA ILE A 63 -10.36 8.18 21.78
C ILE A 63 -9.40 9.12 21.06
N ASP A 64 -8.51 9.78 21.80
CA ASP A 64 -7.50 10.70 21.26
C ASP A 64 -6.57 9.95 20.30
N CYS A 65 -6.28 10.57 19.15
CA CYS A 65 -5.42 10.00 18.10
C CYS A 65 -4.05 9.60 18.64
N ARG A 66 -3.48 10.38 19.58
CA ARG A 66 -2.17 10.16 20.20
C ARG A 66 -2.12 8.97 21.13
N TYR A 67 -3.28 8.49 21.59
CA TYR A 67 -3.32 7.25 22.36
C TYR A 67 -2.80 6.06 21.56
N CYS A 68 -3.14 6.02 20.27
CA CYS A 68 -2.68 4.98 19.35
C CYS A 68 -1.44 5.42 18.56
N HIS A 69 -1.42 6.66 18.07
CA HIS A 69 -0.33 7.22 17.25
C HIS A 69 0.58 8.10 18.09
N ASN A 70 1.32 7.50 19.02
CA ASN A 70 2.10 8.22 20.03
C ASN A 70 3.37 8.94 19.49
N ALA A 71 3.71 8.76 18.23
CA ALA A 71 4.89 9.37 17.60
C ALA A 71 4.56 10.60 16.73
N VAL A 72 3.28 10.93 16.51
CA VAL A 72 2.86 11.97 15.54
C VAL A 72 3.44 13.36 15.81
N GLU A 73 3.72 13.70 17.06
CA GLU A 73 4.28 15.00 17.44
C GLU A 73 5.81 15.03 17.43
N LYS A 74 6.47 13.88 17.27
CA LYS A 74 7.92 13.75 17.45
C LYS A 74 8.64 13.14 16.26
N SER A 75 7.89 12.53 15.34
CA SER A 75 8.44 11.76 14.22
C SER A 75 7.64 12.01 12.95
N TRP A 76 8.31 11.94 11.82
CA TRP A 76 7.67 11.88 10.50
C TRP A 76 6.82 10.61 10.31
N TYR A 77 7.02 9.61 11.16
CA TYR A 77 6.28 8.36 11.15
C TYR A 77 5.29 8.34 12.32
N SER A 78 4.00 8.27 12.01
CA SER A 78 2.92 8.34 13.01
C SER A 78 2.89 7.15 13.96
N ASN A 79 3.55 6.07 13.61
CA ASN A 79 3.54 4.79 14.30
C ASN A 79 2.18 4.06 14.25
N ILE A 80 2.25 2.75 14.14
CA ILE A 80 1.10 1.85 14.35
C ILE A 80 1.25 1.30 15.76
N PRO A 81 0.19 1.38 16.60
CA PRO A 81 0.28 0.95 18.00
C PRO A 81 0.59 -0.54 18.10
N ALA A 82 1.34 -0.91 19.14
CA ALA A 82 1.53 -2.30 19.48
C ALA A 82 0.19 -2.97 19.83
N SER A 83 0.05 -4.27 19.57
CA SER A 83 -1.18 -5.03 19.85
C SER A 83 -1.58 -4.98 21.33
N SER A 84 -0.61 -4.80 22.24
CA SER A 84 -0.86 -4.58 23.67
C SER A 84 -1.70 -3.33 23.95
N THR A 85 -1.56 -2.28 23.16
CA THR A 85 -2.39 -1.06 23.28
C THR A 85 -3.86 -1.37 23.00
N CYS A 86 -4.13 -2.20 22.01
CA CYS A 86 -5.49 -2.66 21.68
C CYS A 86 -6.08 -3.47 22.85
N MET A 87 -5.25 -4.29 23.48
CA MET A 87 -5.66 -5.17 24.59
C MET A 87 -5.95 -4.42 25.90
N ASN A 88 -5.58 -3.15 26.04
CA ASN A 88 -5.99 -2.35 27.21
C ASN A 88 -7.52 -2.30 27.36
N CYS A 89 -8.26 -2.28 26.26
CA CYS A 89 -9.73 -2.33 26.25
C CYS A 89 -10.25 -3.72 25.84
N HIS A 90 -9.64 -4.35 24.84
CA HIS A 90 -10.14 -5.60 24.26
C HIS A 90 -9.90 -6.84 25.12
N ASN A 91 -9.24 -6.72 26.27
CA ASN A 91 -9.26 -7.73 27.33
C ASN A 91 -10.65 -7.88 27.97
N GLN A 92 -11.50 -6.84 27.88
CA GLN A 92 -12.84 -6.82 28.44
C GLN A 92 -13.90 -6.66 27.34
N VAL A 93 -13.66 -5.72 26.43
CA VAL A 93 -14.59 -5.40 25.34
C VAL A 93 -14.30 -6.33 24.16
N LEU A 94 -15.32 -7.05 23.71
CA LEU A 94 -15.22 -8.01 22.58
C LEU A 94 -14.09 -9.05 22.76
N LYS A 95 -13.79 -9.43 24.02
CA LYS A 95 -12.62 -10.27 24.36
C LYS A 95 -12.58 -11.59 23.59
N ASP A 96 -13.74 -12.18 23.30
CA ASP A 96 -13.86 -13.49 22.64
C ASP A 96 -14.24 -13.36 21.14
N ASP A 97 -14.28 -12.15 20.61
CA ASP A 97 -14.64 -11.92 19.20
C ASP A 97 -13.55 -12.49 18.26
N ALA A 98 -13.99 -13.30 17.30
CA ALA A 98 -13.08 -13.93 16.34
C ALA A 98 -12.30 -12.92 15.48
N ARG A 99 -12.84 -11.73 15.23
CA ARG A 99 -12.17 -10.65 14.49
C ARG A 99 -10.92 -10.13 15.20
N LEU A 100 -10.85 -10.31 16.52
CA LEU A 100 -9.71 -9.90 17.36
C LEU A 100 -8.73 -11.04 17.65
N ALA A 101 -8.92 -12.22 17.08
CA ALA A 101 -8.05 -13.37 17.32
C ALA A 101 -6.58 -13.05 17.01
N LEU A 102 -6.30 -12.43 15.87
CA LEU A 102 -4.94 -12.05 15.46
C LEU A 102 -4.33 -10.98 16.39
N VAL A 103 -5.15 -10.06 16.92
CA VAL A 103 -4.69 -9.05 17.89
C VAL A 103 -4.28 -9.70 19.20
N ARG A 104 -5.08 -10.64 19.71
CA ARG A 104 -4.78 -11.40 20.93
C ARG A 104 -3.50 -12.23 20.79
N GLU A 105 -3.39 -12.96 19.69
CA GLU A 105 -2.19 -13.75 19.38
C GLU A 105 -0.93 -12.88 19.33
N SER A 106 -0.99 -11.76 18.60
CA SER A 106 0.11 -10.81 18.52
C SER A 106 0.48 -10.21 19.88
N ALA A 107 -0.50 -9.90 20.72
CA ALA A 107 -0.26 -9.34 22.05
C ALA A 107 0.34 -10.35 23.04
N GLN A 108 0.11 -11.64 22.84
CA GLN A 108 0.67 -12.72 23.66
C GLN A 108 2.09 -13.15 23.26
N GLY A 109 2.77 -12.38 22.46
CA GLY A 109 4.14 -12.67 22.00
C GLY A 109 4.21 -13.39 20.67
N GLY A 110 3.11 -13.42 19.92
CA GLY A 110 3.08 -13.87 18.53
C GLY A 110 3.73 -12.87 17.57
N ASN A 111 3.61 -13.15 16.29
CA ASN A 111 4.13 -12.26 15.24
C ASN A 111 3.37 -10.94 15.21
N SER A 112 4.07 -9.87 14.81
CA SER A 112 3.43 -8.58 14.55
C SER A 112 2.34 -8.72 13.50
N ILE A 113 1.24 -7.96 13.65
CA ILE A 113 0.15 -7.94 12.66
C ILE A 113 0.71 -7.39 11.34
N PRO A 114 0.58 -8.11 10.22
CA PRO A 114 1.11 -7.70 8.91
C PRO A 114 0.21 -6.67 8.24
N TRP A 115 0.15 -5.46 8.81
CA TRP A 115 -0.64 -4.36 8.25
C TRP A 115 -0.22 -4.02 6.83
N THR A 116 -1.18 -3.80 5.95
CA THR A 116 -0.91 -3.29 4.61
C THR A 116 -0.85 -1.77 4.64
N GLN A 117 0.30 -1.22 4.25
CA GLN A 117 0.49 0.23 4.18
C GLN A 117 -0.40 0.84 3.10
N VAL A 118 -1.28 1.75 3.48
CA VAL A 118 -2.23 2.46 2.59
C VAL A 118 -1.60 3.73 2.03
N HIS A 119 -1.10 4.61 2.90
CA HIS A 119 -0.50 5.88 2.52
C HIS A 119 1.03 5.78 2.58
N ARG A 120 1.67 6.32 1.56
CA ARG A 120 3.11 6.48 1.52
C ARG A 120 3.44 7.90 1.13
N VAL A 121 4.07 8.61 2.04
CA VAL A 121 4.65 9.92 1.77
C VAL A 121 6.11 9.69 1.32
N PRO A 122 6.61 10.40 0.30
CA PRO A 122 8.03 10.34 -0.05
C PRO A 122 8.94 10.69 1.13
N ASP A 123 10.10 10.06 1.22
CA ASP A 123 11.00 10.15 2.38
C ASP A 123 11.52 11.57 2.68
N PHE A 124 11.42 12.48 1.70
CA PHE A 124 11.78 13.89 1.86
C PHE A 124 10.64 14.81 2.30
N VAL A 125 9.44 14.26 2.50
CA VAL A 125 8.28 15.02 2.96
C VAL A 125 8.09 14.82 4.45
N TYR A 126 8.21 15.91 5.21
CA TYR A 126 7.88 15.93 6.63
C TYR A 126 6.44 16.41 6.78
N PHE A 127 5.56 15.53 7.23
CA PHE A 127 4.18 15.86 7.53
C PHE A 127 4.00 15.94 9.05
N ASN A 128 3.84 17.16 9.53
CA ASN A 128 3.52 17.42 10.94
C ASN A 128 2.00 17.50 11.09
N HIS A 129 1.45 16.69 11.98
CA HIS A 129 0.02 16.70 12.31
C HIS A 129 -0.35 17.86 13.22
#